data_d4e4f2e0654991e315f2352c1f68f2e3
#
_entry.id   d4e4f2e0654991e315f2352c1f68f2e3
#
_cell.length_a   1.000
_cell.length_b   1.000
_cell.length_c   1.000
_cell.angle_alpha   90.00
_cell.angle_beta   90.00
_cell.angle_gamma   90.00
#
_symmetry.space_group_name_H-M   'P 1'
#
loop_
_entity.id
_entity.type
_entity.pdbx_description
1 polymer ?
#
loop_
_entity_poly.entity_id
_entity_poly.type
_entity_poly.pdbx_seq_one_letter_code
_entity_poly.pdbx_strand_id
1 'polypeptide(L)'
;MNQKKFVKGRSFLGNIVLLAIFFAIAVFLITGSVYAESSSKVYKWKLEPYLPEVDPSVSKNVDQLIKMIDANTDGRVKISKFPANSICPGGEVLNAVATGVLDMGISIGGYNAGAIPAAAVEDGLPFQWSGLRQMTEILWDYGLEDLMRGEYTKQGVYLLGLYTAGGTGAQVFTTKPVQSLQELKGKKIRTWGHFLKLVEKIGASPVSMPLGEVYSALQMGALDGVLIVTAVIESNKFYEVVPYGLLPQFNWGATHSTFINPKKWNELPGDLKEIVRLTFHDWRSWNARYYNPRYNYVTVEDVQKMGIKMTQLPDSDVKEIKKAAYEIWDEVAAKNEGAAKAIEIVRKYQKEMGEE
;
A
#
# COMPACT_ATOMS: atom_id res chain seq x y z
N MET A 1 -42.59 -59.29 -60.26
CA MET A 1 -42.25 -60.05 -59.02
C MET A 1 -41.16 -59.30 -58.29
N ASN A 2 -41.37 -58.93 -56.98
CA ASN A 2 -40.46 -58.32 -56.01
C ASN A 2 -40.13 -56.81 -56.13
N GLN A 3 -41.09 -56.00 -55.69
CA GLN A 3 -40.80 -54.71 -55.03
C GLN A 3 -41.26 -54.79 -53.58
N LYS A 4 -40.46 -55.30 -52.70
CA LYS A 4 -40.69 -55.23 -51.22
C LYS A 4 -39.40 -55.53 -50.47
N LYS A 5 -38.37 -54.66 -50.44
CA LYS A 5 -37.22 -54.78 -49.51
C LYS A 5 -36.43 -53.47 -49.27
N PHE A 6 -36.97 -52.27 -49.50
CA PHE A 6 -36.18 -51.03 -49.32
C PHE A 6 -36.72 -50.01 -48.26
N VAL A 7 -37.70 -50.41 -47.44
CA VAL A 7 -38.36 -49.43 -46.54
C VAL A 7 -37.95 -49.57 -45.05
N LYS A 8 -37.28 -50.67 -44.62
CA LYS A 8 -36.96 -50.88 -43.21
C LYS A 8 -35.64 -50.30 -42.69
N GLY A 9 -34.74 -49.83 -43.58
CA GLY A 9 -33.43 -49.26 -43.12
C GLY A 9 -33.45 -47.79 -42.77
N ARG A 10 -34.39 -46.98 -43.23
CA ARG A 10 -34.42 -45.55 -43.07
C ARG A 10 -34.96 -45.07 -41.70
N SER A 11 -35.80 -45.87 -41.04
CA SER A 11 -36.37 -45.48 -39.73
C SER A 11 -35.40 -45.67 -38.56
N PHE A 12 -34.50 -46.66 -38.64
CA PHE A 12 -33.57 -46.98 -37.55
C PHE A 12 -32.43 -45.94 -37.46
N LEU A 13 -31.83 -45.51 -38.59
CA LEU A 13 -30.81 -44.45 -38.58
C LEU A 13 -31.41 -43.09 -38.19
N GLY A 14 -32.64 -42.76 -38.60
CA GLY A 14 -33.32 -41.55 -38.20
C GLY A 14 -33.55 -41.43 -36.71
N ASN A 15 -33.92 -42.53 -36.05
CA ASN A 15 -34.12 -42.55 -34.62
C ASN A 15 -32.82 -42.46 -33.80
N ILE A 16 -31.69 -43.00 -34.30
CA ILE A 16 -30.38 -42.89 -33.65
C ILE A 16 -29.88 -41.44 -33.75
N VAL A 17 -30.03 -40.77 -34.89
CA VAL A 17 -29.64 -39.37 -35.07
C VAL A 17 -30.48 -38.44 -34.20
N LEU A 18 -31.79 -38.66 -34.09
CA LEU A 18 -32.65 -37.88 -33.21
C LEU A 18 -32.28 -38.06 -31.73
N LEU A 19 -31.99 -39.30 -31.28
CA LEU A 19 -31.56 -39.60 -29.91
C LEU A 19 -30.20 -38.93 -29.59
N ALA A 20 -29.24 -38.92 -30.53
CA ALA A 20 -27.96 -38.26 -30.36
C ALA A 20 -28.08 -36.71 -30.28
N ILE A 21 -29.00 -36.13 -31.08
CA ILE A 21 -29.28 -34.67 -31.00
C ILE A 21 -29.95 -34.32 -29.66
N PHE A 22 -30.94 -35.12 -29.21
CA PHE A 22 -31.56 -34.90 -27.91
C PHE A 22 -30.57 -35.03 -26.76
N PHE A 23 -29.65 -36.00 -26.82
CA PHE A 23 -28.61 -36.19 -25.80
C PHE A 23 -27.62 -35.01 -25.82
N ALA A 24 -27.19 -34.51 -26.98
CA ALA A 24 -26.32 -33.34 -27.11
C ALA A 24 -26.99 -32.06 -26.61
N ILE A 25 -28.29 -31.87 -26.87
CA ILE A 25 -29.06 -30.71 -26.37
C ILE A 25 -29.24 -30.83 -24.85
N ALA A 26 -29.49 -32.01 -24.30
CA ALA A 26 -29.62 -32.23 -22.86
C ALA A 26 -28.29 -31.97 -22.14
N VAL A 27 -27.16 -32.41 -22.67
CA VAL A 27 -25.82 -32.13 -22.12
C VAL A 27 -25.52 -30.63 -22.18
N PHE A 28 -25.88 -29.95 -23.28
CA PHE A 28 -25.68 -28.53 -23.43
C PHE A 28 -26.55 -27.70 -22.45
N LEU A 29 -27.80 -28.14 -22.18
CA LEU A 29 -28.67 -27.50 -21.22
C LEU A 29 -28.22 -27.74 -19.78
N ILE A 30 -27.68 -28.91 -19.45
CA ILE A 30 -27.15 -29.20 -18.12
C ILE A 30 -25.84 -28.43 -17.85
N THR A 31 -24.93 -28.40 -18.82
CA THR A 31 -23.67 -27.62 -18.68
C THR A 31 -23.94 -26.14 -18.71
N GLY A 32 -24.86 -25.62 -19.49
CA GLY A 32 -25.28 -24.22 -19.51
C GLY A 32 -25.90 -23.78 -18.18
N SER A 33 -26.71 -24.63 -17.54
CA SER A 33 -27.32 -24.32 -16.25
C SER A 33 -26.29 -24.29 -15.11
N VAL A 34 -25.30 -25.17 -15.13
CA VAL A 34 -24.21 -25.17 -14.12
C VAL A 34 -23.33 -23.92 -14.27
N TYR A 35 -23.07 -23.48 -15.50
CA TYR A 35 -22.35 -22.22 -15.74
C TYR A 35 -23.18 -20.98 -15.35
N ALA A 36 -24.49 -20.98 -15.61
CA ALA A 36 -25.38 -19.86 -15.28
C ALA A 36 -25.58 -19.69 -13.77
N GLU A 37 -25.64 -20.76 -12.99
CA GLU A 37 -25.84 -20.70 -11.55
C GLU A 37 -24.56 -20.26 -10.80
N SER A 38 -23.38 -20.56 -11.32
CA SER A 38 -22.10 -20.06 -10.84
C SER A 38 -21.93 -18.55 -11.07
N SER A 39 -22.61 -17.95 -12.05
CA SER A 39 -22.46 -16.53 -12.43
C SER A 39 -23.33 -15.56 -11.63
N SER A 40 -24.29 -16.05 -10.83
CA SER A 40 -25.29 -15.20 -10.16
C SER A 40 -24.92 -14.77 -8.74
N LYS A 41 -23.96 -15.41 -8.08
CA LYS A 41 -23.58 -15.08 -6.69
C LYS A 41 -22.73 -13.82 -6.65
N VAL A 42 -23.23 -12.79 -5.95
CA VAL A 42 -22.52 -11.53 -5.71
C VAL A 42 -21.90 -11.55 -4.31
N TYR A 43 -20.59 -11.32 -4.25
CA TYR A 43 -19.83 -11.20 -3.00
C TYR A 43 -19.73 -9.72 -2.63
N LYS A 44 -20.21 -9.36 -1.46
CA LYS A 44 -20.23 -7.97 -0.97
C LYS A 44 -19.21 -7.80 0.14
N TRP A 45 -18.31 -6.83 -0.01
CA TRP A 45 -17.27 -6.51 0.95
C TRP A 45 -17.38 -5.08 1.46
N LYS A 46 -17.09 -4.91 2.74
CA LYS A 46 -16.92 -3.61 3.40
C LYS A 46 -15.44 -3.27 3.46
N LEU A 47 -15.05 -2.13 2.91
CA LEU A 47 -13.68 -1.62 2.94
C LEU A 47 -13.64 -0.31 3.71
N GLU A 48 -12.70 -0.17 4.64
CA GLU A 48 -12.34 1.11 5.25
C GLU A 48 -10.83 1.34 5.13
N PRO A 49 -10.38 2.48 4.58
CA PRO A 49 -8.98 2.89 4.59
C PRO A 49 -8.66 3.64 5.88
N TYR A 50 -7.39 3.64 6.30
CA TYR A 50 -6.93 4.34 7.49
C TYR A 50 -6.85 5.87 7.34
N LEU A 51 -6.76 6.39 6.10
CA LEU A 51 -6.65 7.81 5.79
C LEU A 51 -7.96 8.40 5.27
N PRO A 52 -8.25 9.68 5.60
CA PRO A 52 -9.47 10.35 5.16
C PRO A 52 -9.49 10.61 3.65
N GLU A 53 -10.69 10.86 3.11
CA GLU A 53 -10.97 11.10 1.68
C GLU A 53 -10.21 12.28 1.07
N VAL A 54 -9.77 13.23 1.89
CA VAL A 54 -8.97 14.38 1.42
C VAL A 54 -7.57 13.99 1.00
N ASP A 55 -7.07 12.83 1.43
CA ASP A 55 -5.75 12.34 1.03
C ASP A 55 -5.81 11.73 -0.38
N PRO A 56 -5.05 12.28 -1.34
CA PRO A 56 -5.06 11.78 -2.72
C PRO A 56 -4.60 10.34 -2.86
N SER A 57 -3.72 9.86 -1.96
CA SER A 57 -3.20 8.49 -1.99
C SER A 57 -4.25 7.43 -1.70
N VAL A 58 -5.40 7.83 -1.13
CA VAL A 58 -6.47 6.93 -0.73
C VAL A 58 -7.77 7.19 -1.50
N SER A 59 -8.19 8.45 -1.66
CA SER A 59 -9.52 8.79 -2.18
C SER A 59 -9.80 8.22 -3.58
N LYS A 60 -9.43 8.94 -4.62
CA LYS A 60 -9.67 8.55 -6.03
C LYS A 60 -8.92 7.29 -6.44
N ASN A 61 -7.79 7.02 -5.79
CA ASN A 61 -6.98 5.85 -6.06
C ASN A 61 -7.71 4.56 -5.66
N VAL A 62 -8.25 4.51 -4.46
CA VAL A 62 -9.04 3.35 -3.97
C VAL A 62 -10.35 3.21 -4.74
N ASP A 63 -11.01 4.31 -5.09
CA ASP A 63 -12.21 4.27 -5.93
C ASP A 63 -11.94 3.63 -7.30
N GLN A 64 -10.75 3.88 -7.88
CA GLN A 64 -10.35 3.23 -9.13
C GLN A 64 -10.14 1.72 -8.95
N LEU A 65 -9.52 1.27 -7.85
CA LEU A 65 -9.38 -0.16 -7.55
C LEU A 65 -10.76 -0.83 -7.47
N ILE A 66 -11.69 -0.22 -6.74
CA ILE A 66 -13.06 -0.73 -6.57
C ILE A 66 -13.75 -0.86 -7.93
N LYS A 67 -13.67 0.18 -8.77
CA LYS A 67 -14.24 0.15 -10.12
C LYS A 67 -13.63 -0.95 -11.00
N MET A 68 -12.31 -1.14 -10.93
CA MET A 68 -11.64 -2.18 -11.71
C MET A 68 -12.04 -3.59 -11.24
N ILE A 69 -12.12 -3.81 -9.92
CA ILE A 69 -12.58 -5.11 -9.38
C ILE A 69 -14.03 -5.37 -9.81
N ASP A 70 -14.91 -4.39 -9.68
CA ASP A 70 -16.30 -4.52 -10.11
C ASP A 70 -16.41 -4.88 -11.59
N ALA A 71 -15.72 -4.15 -12.45
CA ALA A 71 -15.74 -4.36 -13.90
C ALA A 71 -15.13 -5.72 -14.30
N ASN A 72 -13.95 -6.06 -13.77
CA ASN A 72 -13.23 -7.27 -14.15
C ASN A 72 -13.88 -8.56 -13.60
N THR A 73 -14.72 -8.44 -12.56
CA THR A 73 -15.49 -9.57 -12.01
C THR A 73 -16.93 -9.62 -12.55
N ASP A 74 -17.28 -8.84 -13.58
CA ASP A 74 -18.65 -8.70 -14.11
C ASP A 74 -19.68 -8.40 -12.99
N GLY A 75 -19.30 -7.55 -12.02
CA GLY A 75 -20.13 -7.19 -10.89
C GLY A 75 -20.29 -8.27 -9.83
N ARG A 76 -19.57 -9.39 -9.92
CA ARG A 76 -19.65 -10.47 -8.91
C ARG A 76 -18.95 -10.15 -7.60
N VAL A 77 -17.98 -9.21 -7.57
CA VAL A 77 -17.38 -8.70 -6.34
C VAL A 77 -17.67 -7.21 -6.20
N LYS A 78 -18.50 -6.86 -5.22
CA LYS A 78 -18.93 -5.49 -4.93
C LYS A 78 -18.28 -5.01 -3.63
N ILE A 79 -17.54 -3.91 -3.69
CA ILE A 79 -16.87 -3.33 -2.52
C ILE A 79 -17.54 -2.00 -2.18
N SER A 80 -18.05 -1.90 -0.94
CA SER A 80 -18.57 -0.67 -0.36
C SER A 80 -17.47 0.00 0.45
N LYS A 81 -17.00 1.16 0.02
CA LYS A 81 -16.00 1.95 0.76
C LYS A 81 -16.68 2.78 1.83
N PHE A 82 -16.16 2.73 3.04
CA PHE A 82 -16.57 3.54 4.19
C PHE A 82 -15.51 4.63 4.44
N PRO A 83 -15.94 5.82 4.92
CA PRO A 83 -15.00 6.86 5.30
C PRO A 83 -14.06 6.40 6.42
N ALA A 84 -12.82 6.87 6.42
CA ALA A 84 -11.88 6.58 7.50
C ALA A 84 -12.46 6.98 8.87
N ASN A 85 -12.20 6.17 9.88
CA ASN A 85 -12.70 6.32 11.26
C ASN A 85 -14.23 6.26 11.39
N SER A 86 -14.94 5.69 10.42
CA SER A 86 -16.40 5.53 10.50
C SER A 86 -16.84 4.21 11.15
N ILE A 87 -16.02 3.18 11.03
CA ILE A 87 -16.25 1.85 11.62
C ILE A 87 -15.25 1.60 12.75
N CYS A 88 -13.96 1.91 12.52
CA CYS A 88 -12.91 1.77 13.52
C CYS A 88 -11.86 2.88 13.39
N PRO A 89 -11.09 3.21 14.44
CA PRO A 89 -9.93 4.08 14.33
C PRO A 89 -8.92 3.57 13.30
N GLY A 90 -8.25 4.46 12.56
CA GLY A 90 -7.32 4.07 11.49
C GLY A 90 -6.22 3.09 11.91
N GLY A 91 -5.73 3.18 13.15
CA GLY A 91 -4.77 2.24 13.72
C GLY A 91 -5.33 0.84 14.01
N GLU A 92 -6.66 0.66 13.99
CA GLU A 92 -7.35 -0.59 14.30
C GLU A 92 -7.85 -1.34 13.05
N VAL A 93 -7.62 -0.81 11.86
CA VAL A 93 -8.10 -1.40 10.59
C VAL A 93 -7.63 -2.85 10.43
N LEU A 94 -6.37 -3.17 10.79
CA LEU A 94 -5.84 -4.53 10.74
C LEU A 94 -6.66 -5.48 11.63
N ASN A 95 -6.88 -5.10 12.88
CA ASN A 95 -7.66 -5.89 13.84
C ASN A 95 -9.13 -6.03 13.42
N ALA A 96 -9.75 -4.96 12.88
CA ALA A 96 -11.12 -4.97 12.39
C ALA A 96 -11.31 -5.96 11.22
N VAL A 97 -10.31 -6.08 10.33
CA VAL A 97 -10.35 -7.07 9.25
C VAL A 97 -10.09 -8.48 9.78
N ALA A 98 -9.10 -8.66 10.68
CA ALA A 98 -8.81 -9.96 11.27
C ALA A 98 -10.03 -10.56 11.99
N THR A 99 -10.78 -9.74 12.72
CA THR A 99 -11.98 -10.14 13.46
C THR A 99 -13.26 -10.22 12.61
N GLY A 100 -13.23 -9.69 11.37
CA GLY A 100 -14.37 -9.73 10.45
C GLY A 100 -15.39 -8.59 10.64
N VAL A 101 -15.07 -7.56 11.39
CA VAL A 101 -15.84 -6.28 11.44
C VAL A 101 -15.79 -5.60 10.07
N LEU A 102 -14.61 -5.60 9.44
CA LEU A 102 -14.38 -5.23 8.05
C LEU A 102 -14.06 -6.49 7.21
N ASP A 103 -14.43 -6.48 5.94
CA ASP A 103 -14.10 -7.53 5.00
C ASP A 103 -12.76 -7.26 4.29
N MET A 104 -12.41 -5.98 4.10
CA MET A 104 -11.18 -5.51 3.45
C MET A 104 -10.70 -4.24 4.13
N GLY A 105 -9.39 -4.05 4.21
CA GLY A 105 -8.78 -2.87 4.81
C GLY A 105 -7.58 -2.38 4.01
N ILE A 106 -7.31 -1.08 4.15
CA ILE A 106 -6.07 -0.45 3.67
C ILE A 106 -5.43 0.23 4.87
N SER A 107 -4.15 -0.07 5.11
CA SER A 107 -3.37 0.48 6.23
C SER A 107 -1.96 0.86 5.79
N ILE A 108 -1.17 1.38 6.71
CA ILE A 108 0.24 1.68 6.54
C ILE A 108 1.05 0.86 7.54
N GLY A 109 2.25 0.44 7.14
CA GLY A 109 3.11 -0.39 7.96
C GLY A 109 3.40 0.17 9.36
N GLY A 110 3.52 1.49 9.48
CA GLY A 110 3.72 2.16 10.76
C GLY A 110 2.63 1.90 11.80
N TYR A 111 1.37 1.77 11.39
CA TYR A 111 0.27 1.42 12.29
C TYR A 111 0.26 -0.06 12.64
N ASN A 112 0.75 -0.90 11.74
CA ASN A 112 0.77 -2.35 11.92
C ASN A 112 2.03 -2.84 12.66
N ALA A 113 3.08 -2.01 12.79
CA ALA A 113 4.41 -2.39 13.31
C ALA A 113 4.40 -2.87 14.79
N GLY A 114 3.36 -2.54 15.56
CA GLY A 114 3.17 -3.07 16.89
C GLY A 114 2.82 -4.56 16.91
N ALA A 115 1.98 -5.02 15.98
CA ALA A 115 1.59 -6.41 15.81
C ALA A 115 2.52 -7.16 14.85
N ILE A 116 3.04 -6.47 13.84
CA ILE A 116 3.91 -7.01 12.78
C ILE A 116 5.19 -6.17 12.75
N PRO A 117 6.24 -6.48 13.51
CA PRO A 117 7.47 -5.69 13.52
C PRO A 117 8.11 -5.47 12.15
N ALA A 118 8.00 -6.46 11.23
CA ALA A 118 8.44 -6.35 9.85
C ALA A 118 7.70 -5.25 9.05
N ALA A 119 6.50 -4.84 9.47
CA ALA A 119 5.74 -3.78 8.80
C ALA A 119 6.41 -2.40 8.91
N ALA A 120 7.34 -2.20 9.84
CA ALA A 120 8.18 -1.01 9.85
C ALA A 120 9.05 -0.91 8.58
N VAL A 121 9.50 -2.06 8.05
CA VAL A 121 10.29 -2.16 6.80
C VAL A 121 9.39 -1.95 5.57
N GLU A 122 8.16 -2.42 5.63
CA GLU A 122 7.13 -2.15 4.62
C GLU A 122 6.85 -0.65 4.48
N ASP A 123 6.76 0.07 5.59
CA ASP A 123 6.51 1.51 5.64
C ASP A 123 7.67 2.35 5.07
N GLY A 124 8.86 1.77 5.01
CA GLY A 124 10.07 2.42 4.55
C GLY A 124 10.84 3.11 5.68
N LEU A 125 11.83 2.41 6.20
CA LEU A 125 12.77 2.94 7.19
C LEU A 125 13.62 4.08 6.61
N PRO A 126 14.19 4.97 7.43
CA PRO A 126 15.07 6.01 6.94
C PRO A 126 16.21 5.46 6.08
N PHE A 127 16.43 6.04 4.91
CA PHE A 127 17.43 5.65 3.89
C PHE A 127 17.25 4.23 3.32
N GLN A 128 16.07 3.63 3.45
CA GLN A 128 15.82 2.28 2.94
C GLN A 128 15.79 2.23 1.42
N TRP A 129 15.20 3.23 0.78
CA TRP A 129 15.14 3.40 -0.67
C TRP A 129 15.13 4.89 -1.05
N SER A 130 15.65 5.20 -2.22
CA SER A 130 15.78 6.56 -2.74
C SER A 130 14.87 6.84 -3.94
N GLY A 131 14.05 5.88 -4.36
CA GLY A 131 13.16 6.02 -5.51
C GLY A 131 12.24 4.85 -5.76
N LEU A 132 11.29 5.05 -6.68
CA LEU A 132 10.28 4.04 -7.05
C LEU A 132 10.93 2.73 -7.51
N ARG A 133 12.00 2.79 -8.30
CA ARG A 133 12.68 1.60 -8.81
C ARG A 133 13.18 0.73 -7.66
N GLN A 134 13.96 1.29 -6.74
CA GLN A 134 14.49 0.55 -5.60
C GLN A 134 13.37 -0.01 -4.72
N MET A 135 12.34 0.80 -4.42
CA MET A 135 11.18 0.33 -3.67
C MET A 135 10.53 -0.88 -4.34
N THR A 136 10.28 -0.84 -5.65
CA THR A 136 9.58 -1.92 -6.36
C THR A 136 10.45 -3.16 -6.49
N GLU A 137 11.76 -3.03 -6.75
CA GLU A 137 12.71 -4.14 -6.78
C GLU A 137 12.79 -4.84 -5.41
N ILE A 138 12.92 -4.09 -4.30
CA ILE A 138 12.94 -4.67 -2.95
C ILE A 138 11.62 -5.38 -2.63
N LEU A 139 10.50 -4.76 -2.94
CA LEU A 139 9.19 -5.33 -2.65
C LEU A 139 8.92 -6.62 -3.42
N TRP A 140 9.20 -6.60 -4.74
CA TRP A 140 8.70 -7.67 -5.61
C TRP A 140 9.80 -8.60 -6.10
N ASP A 141 10.98 -8.10 -6.45
CA ASP A 141 12.05 -8.91 -7.03
C ASP A 141 12.93 -9.56 -5.93
N TYR A 142 13.09 -8.85 -4.80
CA TYR A 142 13.84 -9.36 -3.64
C TYR A 142 12.94 -10.05 -2.59
N GLY A 143 11.61 -10.06 -2.80
CA GLY A 143 10.66 -10.89 -2.07
C GLY A 143 10.18 -10.32 -0.73
N LEU A 144 10.33 -9.01 -0.49
CA LEU A 144 9.80 -8.40 0.75
C LEU A 144 8.28 -8.57 0.86
N GLU A 145 7.52 -8.40 -0.24
CA GLU A 145 6.06 -8.59 -0.21
C GLU A 145 5.67 -10.04 0.11
N ASP A 146 6.41 -11.04 -0.37
CA ASP A 146 6.12 -12.44 -0.06
C ASP A 146 6.40 -12.76 1.42
N LEU A 147 7.47 -12.20 1.99
CA LEU A 147 7.69 -12.26 3.44
C LEU A 147 6.52 -11.64 4.20
N MET A 148 6.08 -10.45 3.78
CA MET A 148 4.97 -9.74 4.43
C MET A 148 3.67 -10.53 4.34
N ARG A 149 3.38 -11.27 3.25
CA ARG A 149 2.21 -12.16 3.16
C ARG A 149 2.19 -13.17 4.32
N GLY A 150 3.34 -13.75 4.65
CA GLY A 150 3.50 -14.64 5.79
C GLY A 150 3.24 -13.95 7.13
N GLU A 151 3.78 -12.75 7.32
CA GLU A 151 3.63 -12.00 8.57
C GLU A 151 2.16 -11.54 8.79
N TYR A 152 1.48 -11.05 7.74
CA TYR A 152 0.06 -10.69 7.81
C TYR A 152 -0.85 -11.90 8.04
N THR A 153 -0.50 -13.07 7.46
CA THR A 153 -1.24 -14.32 7.70
C THR A 153 -1.21 -14.72 9.17
N LYS A 154 -0.09 -14.52 9.87
CA LYS A 154 0.01 -14.76 11.33
C LYS A 154 -0.93 -13.86 12.15
N GLN A 155 -1.34 -12.74 11.61
CA GLN A 155 -2.31 -11.81 12.23
C GLN A 155 -3.75 -12.10 11.80
N GLY A 156 -4.00 -13.20 11.08
CA GLY A 156 -5.35 -13.60 10.69
C GLY A 156 -5.94 -12.81 9.52
N VAL A 157 -5.11 -12.24 8.64
CA VAL A 157 -5.56 -11.56 7.43
C VAL A 157 -4.83 -12.07 6.18
N TYR A 158 -5.47 -11.99 5.03
CA TYR A 158 -4.88 -12.27 3.73
C TYR A 158 -4.35 -10.96 3.13
N LEU A 159 -3.03 -10.80 3.01
CA LEU A 159 -2.43 -9.66 2.33
C LEU A 159 -2.64 -9.80 0.81
N LEU A 160 -3.49 -8.96 0.23
CA LEU A 160 -3.70 -8.91 -1.22
C LEU A 160 -2.44 -8.38 -1.91
N GLY A 161 -1.81 -7.37 -1.33
CA GLY A 161 -0.51 -6.87 -1.74
C GLY A 161 -0.19 -5.47 -1.20
N LEU A 162 1.02 -5.04 -1.52
CA LEU A 162 1.53 -3.70 -1.21
C LEU A 162 1.47 -2.81 -2.44
N TYR A 163 1.22 -1.52 -2.24
CA TYR A 163 1.28 -0.51 -3.29
C TYR A 163 1.90 0.79 -2.79
N THR A 164 2.51 1.55 -3.67
CA THR A 164 3.15 2.82 -3.28
C THR A 164 2.13 3.87 -2.91
N ALA A 165 2.33 4.50 -1.75
CA ALA A 165 1.50 5.59 -1.24
C ALA A 165 1.80 6.95 -1.91
N GLY A 166 2.85 7.00 -2.68
CA GLY A 166 3.35 8.20 -3.34
C GLY A 166 4.86 8.31 -3.22
N GLY A 167 5.48 9.02 -4.15
CA GLY A 167 6.90 9.16 -4.25
C GLY A 167 7.38 10.53 -3.78
N THR A 168 7.16 10.86 -2.51
CA THR A 168 7.63 12.14 -1.97
C THR A 168 8.49 11.88 -0.75
N GLY A 169 9.73 12.36 -0.80
CA GLY A 169 10.68 12.11 0.27
C GLY A 169 10.29 12.77 1.59
N ALA A 170 10.54 12.06 2.68
CA ALA A 170 10.46 12.63 4.00
C ALA A 170 11.75 13.41 4.29
N GLN A 171 11.60 14.65 4.75
CA GLN A 171 12.72 15.53 5.12
C GLN A 171 12.31 16.51 6.21
N VAL A 172 13.29 17.15 6.82
CA VAL A 172 13.04 18.15 7.85
C VAL A 172 12.78 19.51 7.20
N PHE A 173 11.68 20.14 7.63
CA PHE A 173 11.37 21.54 7.33
C PHE A 173 11.34 22.34 8.63
N THR A 174 11.83 23.57 8.61
CA THR A 174 12.01 24.38 9.84
C THR A 174 11.49 25.79 9.66
N THR A 175 11.10 26.42 10.81
CA THR A 175 10.66 27.81 10.86
C THR A 175 11.82 28.81 10.77
N LYS A 176 13.05 28.39 11.09
CA LYS A 176 14.29 29.17 11.02
C LYS A 176 15.34 28.40 10.22
N PRO A 177 16.33 29.08 9.61
CA PRO A 177 17.40 28.42 8.86
C PRO A 177 18.17 27.44 9.77
N VAL A 178 18.60 26.33 9.18
CA VAL A 178 19.46 25.30 9.80
C VAL A 178 20.52 24.94 8.77
N GLN A 179 21.78 24.90 9.20
CA GLN A 179 22.96 24.63 8.34
C GLN A 179 23.65 23.31 8.71
N SER A 180 23.39 22.78 9.90
CA SER A 180 24.05 21.59 10.45
C SER A 180 23.16 20.83 11.44
N LEU A 181 23.51 19.56 11.74
CA LEU A 181 22.85 18.78 12.82
C LEU A 181 23.00 19.46 14.17
N GLN A 182 24.11 20.13 14.44
CA GLN A 182 24.32 20.86 15.69
C GLN A 182 23.22 21.88 15.93
N GLU A 183 22.73 22.55 14.89
CA GLU A 183 21.68 23.55 14.99
C GLU A 183 20.27 22.95 15.15
N LEU A 184 20.11 21.64 14.90
CA LEU A 184 18.88 20.91 15.20
C LEU A 184 18.76 20.50 16.66
N LYS A 185 19.86 20.50 17.44
CA LYS A 185 19.83 20.03 18.84
C LYS A 185 18.80 20.78 19.68
N GLY A 186 17.94 20.00 20.33
CA GLY A 186 16.87 20.50 21.20
C GLY A 186 15.69 21.15 20.49
N LYS A 187 15.72 21.31 19.14
CA LYS A 187 14.58 21.83 18.39
C LYS A 187 13.41 20.84 18.41
N LYS A 188 12.22 21.34 18.63
CA LYS A 188 10.98 20.56 18.66
C LYS A 188 10.54 20.26 17.24
N ILE A 189 10.77 19.04 16.78
CA ILE A 189 10.45 18.58 15.43
C ILE A 189 9.28 17.60 15.50
N ARG A 190 8.14 17.97 14.90
CA ARG A 190 7.01 17.05 14.78
C ARG A 190 7.32 15.99 13.75
N THR A 191 7.00 14.73 14.10
CA THR A 191 7.12 13.60 13.17
C THR A 191 6.20 12.46 13.60
N TRP A 192 6.36 11.26 12.98
CA TRP A 192 5.54 10.07 13.25
C TRP A 192 6.37 8.78 13.22
N GLY A 193 5.81 7.70 13.76
CA GLY A 193 6.33 6.34 13.63
C GLY A 193 7.80 6.20 14.03
N HIS A 194 8.57 5.49 13.23
CA HIS A 194 10.00 5.26 13.46
C HIS A 194 10.87 6.53 13.31
N PHE A 195 10.37 7.56 12.63
CA PHE A 195 11.06 8.86 12.54
C PHE A 195 11.14 9.60 13.88
N LEU A 196 10.31 9.28 14.88
CA LEU A 196 10.45 9.81 16.22
C LEU A 196 11.84 9.46 16.79
N LYS A 197 12.25 8.19 16.66
CA LYS A 197 13.57 7.73 17.08
C LYS A 197 14.71 8.37 16.29
N LEU A 198 14.52 8.58 14.98
CA LEU A 198 15.53 9.25 14.17
C LEU A 198 15.76 10.69 14.64
N VAL A 199 14.67 11.44 14.86
CA VAL A 199 14.72 12.81 15.35
C VAL A 199 15.44 12.88 16.71
N GLU A 200 15.15 11.94 17.62
CA GLU A 200 15.84 11.84 18.91
C GLU A 200 17.33 11.54 18.75
N LYS A 201 17.69 10.53 17.94
CA LYS A 201 19.09 10.11 17.73
C LYS A 201 19.96 11.22 17.11
N ILE A 202 19.39 12.08 16.28
CA ILE A 202 20.09 13.25 15.71
C ILE A 202 20.07 14.49 16.64
N GLY A 203 19.62 14.33 17.88
CA GLY A 203 19.70 15.33 18.94
C GLY A 203 18.56 16.34 18.96
N ALA A 204 17.56 16.24 18.09
CA ALA A 204 16.36 17.07 18.17
C ALA A 204 15.34 16.48 19.16
N SER A 205 14.32 17.25 19.53
CA SER A 205 13.24 16.84 20.41
C SER A 205 12.02 16.40 19.60
N PRO A 206 11.73 15.07 19.50
CA PRO A 206 10.59 14.59 18.72
C PRO A 206 9.27 14.95 19.38
N VAL A 207 8.30 15.36 18.57
CA VAL A 207 6.92 15.64 19.00
C VAL A 207 5.95 14.84 18.15
N SER A 208 5.06 14.07 18.79
CA SER A 208 3.95 13.40 18.10
C SER A 208 2.66 14.17 18.35
N MET A 209 1.99 14.57 17.26
CA MET A 209 0.68 15.23 17.32
C MET A 209 -0.12 15.00 16.04
N PRO A 210 -1.46 15.12 16.11
CA PRO A 210 -2.33 15.04 14.94
C PRO A 210 -1.94 16.05 13.85
N LEU A 211 -1.98 15.63 12.57
CA LEU A 211 -1.55 16.45 11.44
C LEU A 211 -2.32 17.78 11.35
N GLY A 212 -3.63 17.77 11.66
CA GLY A 212 -4.46 18.98 11.62
C GLY A 212 -4.08 20.07 12.62
N GLU A 213 -3.27 19.75 13.64
CA GLU A 213 -2.82 20.71 14.67
C GLU A 213 -1.45 21.33 14.33
N VAL A 214 -0.71 20.73 13.37
CA VAL A 214 0.70 21.06 13.11
C VAL A 214 0.86 22.48 12.57
N TYR A 215 -0.02 22.94 11.67
CA TYR A 215 0.07 24.29 11.10
C TYR A 215 0.01 25.36 12.20
N SER A 216 -0.99 25.27 13.08
CA SER A 216 -1.14 26.21 14.19
C SER A 216 0.00 26.14 15.19
N ALA A 217 0.51 24.94 15.50
CA ALA A 217 1.63 24.75 16.39
C ALA A 217 2.94 25.38 15.84
N LEU A 218 3.18 25.26 14.53
CA LEU A 218 4.30 25.91 13.85
C LEU A 218 4.14 27.43 13.86
N GLN A 219 2.95 27.93 13.51
CA GLN A 219 2.64 29.37 13.49
C GLN A 219 2.81 30.05 14.86
N MET A 220 2.40 29.36 15.93
CA MET A 220 2.53 29.85 17.31
C MET A 220 3.92 29.64 17.92
N GLY A 221 4.86 29.00 17.21
CA GLY A 221 6.21 28.70 17.70
C GLY A 221 6.24 27.61 18.77
N ALA A 222 5.19 26.80 18.91
CA ALA A 222 5.18 25.60 19.75
C ALA A 222 6.05 24.46 19.17
N LEU A 223 6.27 24.48 17.85
CA LEU A 223 7.18 23.64 17.09
C LEU A 223 8.23 24.48 16.38
N ASP A 224 9.46 23.98 16.29
CA ASP A 224 10.55 24.58 15.49
C ASP A 224 10.57 24.07 14.05
N GLY A 225 9.93 22.91 13.80
CA GLY A 225 9.88 22.32 12.49
C GLY A 225 9.07 21.03 12.44
N VAL A 226 9.10 20.41 11.27
CA VAL A 226 8.40 19.16 10.98
C VAL A 226 9.28 18.27 10.11
N LEU A 227 9.39 16.99 10.43
CA LEU A 227 9.88 15.96 9.52
C LEU A 227 8.67 15.34 8.88
N ILE A 228 8.51 15.49 7.57
CA ILE A 228 7.32 15.07 6.85
C ILE A 228 7.59 14.90 5.35
N VAL A 229 6.71 14.20 4.66
CA VAL A 229 6.78 14.05 3.21
C VAL A 229 6.38 15.34 2.50
N THR A 230 7.04 15.64 1.37
CA THR A 230 6.86 16.90 0.61
C THR A 230 5.44 17.13 0.14
N ALA A 231 4.68 16.07 -0.21
CA ALA A 231 3.28 16.20 -0.61
C ALA A 231 2.39 16.81 0.49
N VAL A 232 2.70 16.55 1.76
CA VAL A 232 1.96 17.11 2.90
C VAL A 232 2.29 18.58 3.11
N ILE A 233 3.50 19.01 2.75
CA ILE A 233 3.87 20.43 2.78
C ILE A 233 2.95 21.24 1.86
N GLU A 234 2.68 20.72 0.65
CA GLU A 234 1.78 21.37 -0.31
C GLU A 234 0.33 21.31 0.16
N SER A 235 -0.19 20.10 0.41
CA SER A 235 -1.61 19.87 0.69
C SER A 235 -2.11 20.56 1.96
N ASN A 236 -1.23 20.75 2.96
CA ASN A 236 -1.55 21.43 4.22
C ASN A 236 -0.99 22.85 4.29
N LYS A 237 -0.45 23.38 3.19
CA LYS A 237 0.13 24.74 3.07
C LYS A 237 1.22 25.04 4.11
N PHE A 238 1.97 24.01 4.54
CA PHE A 238 3.03 24.21 5.55
C PHE A 238 4.15 25.11 5.03
N TYR A 239 4.31 25.27 3.70
CA TYR A 239 5.25 26.22 3.11
C TYR A 239 5.07 27.66 3.59
N GLU A 240 3.88 28.03 4.09
CA GLU A 240 3.63 29.37 4.65
C GLU A 240 4.31 29.57 6.03
N VAL A 241 4.57 28.49 6.76
CA VAL A 241 5.06 28.52 8.16
C VAL A 241 6.42 27.84 8.35
N VAL A 242 6.93 27.07 7.37
CA VAL A 242 8.27 26.44 7.39
C VAL A 242 9.05 26.78 6.12
N PRO A 243 9.62 28.01 6.03
CA PRO A 243 10.27 28.50 4.81
C PRO A 243 11.67 27.90 4.54
N TYR A 244 12.11 26.92 5.33
CA TYR A 244 13.41 26.25 5.18
C TYR A 244 13.26 24.75 5.18
N GLY A 245 14.04 24.06 4.36
CA GLY A 245 14.08 22.60 4.28
C GLY A 245 15.51 22.07 4.22
N LEU A 246 15.72 20.84 4.66
CA LEU A 246 17.03 20.19 4.69
C LEU A 246 17.13 19.07 3.65
N LEU A 247 18.29 18.93 3.04
CA LEU A 247 18.67 17.82 2.19
C LEU A 247 19.83 17.03 2.83
N PRO A 248 19.91 15.73 2.54
CA PRO A 248 19.06 14.92 1.65
C PRO A 248 17.69 14.60 2.27
N GLN A 249 16.81 14.06 1.43
CA GLN A 249 15.61 13.37 1.91
C GLN A 249 16.01 12.12 2.70
N PHE A 250 15.29 11.81 3.78
CA PHE A 250 15.60 10.68 4.64
C PHE A 250 14.92 9.38 4.23
N ASN A 251 13.91 9.47 3.39
CA ASN A 251 13.24 8.35 2.76
C ASN A 251 12.53 8.82 1.50
N TRP A 252 12.23 7.90 0.58
CA TRP A 252 11.46 8.18 -0.62
C TRP A 252 10.17 7.38 -0.61
N GLY A 253 9.07 8.02 -0.19
CA GLY A 253 7.76 7.41 -0.17
C GLY A 253 7.57 6.32 0.89
N ALA A 254 6.35 5.85 0.95
CA ALA A 254 5.90 4.75 1.80
C ALA A 254 5.07 3.77 0.97
N THR A 255 4.72 2.62 1.55
CA THR A 255 3.76 1.70 0.96
C THR A 255 2.50 1.62 1.81
N HIS A 256 1.39 1.32 1.15
CA HIS A 256 0.16 0.91 1.79
C HIS A 256 -0.05 -0.58 1.61
N SER A 257 -0.52 -1.23 2.66
CA SER A 257 -0.96 -2.62 2.65
C SER A 257 -2.46 -2.72 2.41
N THR A 258 -2.85 -3.63 1.51
CA THR A 258 -4.24 -3.98 1.25
C THR A 258 -4.48 -5.42 1.67
N PHE A 259 -5.39 -5.65 2.60
CA PHE A 259 -5.65 -6.98 3.14
C PHE A 259 -7.15 -7.28 3.28
N ILE A 260 -7.47 -8.56 3.29
CA ILE A 260 -8.84 -9.08 3.24
C ILE A 260 -9.00 -10.09 4.37
N ASN A 261 -10.20 -10.15 4.97
CA ASN A 261 -10.55 -11.20 5.91
C ASN A 261 -10.48 -12.58 5.23
N PRO A 262 -9.74 -13.58 5.78
CA PRO A 262 -9.53 -14.87 5.14
C PRO A 262 -10.82 -15.64 4.85
N LYS A 263 -11.85 -15.50 5.68
CA LYS A 263 -13.15 -16.14 5.44
C LYS A 263 -13.78 -15.57 4.16
N LYS A 264 -13.75 -14.24 4.01
CA LYS A 264 -14.27 -13.55 2.82
C LYS A 264 -13.47 -13.87 1.56
N TRP A 265 -12.16 -13.92 1.67
CA TRP A 265 -11.31 -14.36 0.57
C TRP A 265 -11.59 -15.80 0.16
N ASN A 266 -11.76 -16.69 1.13
CA ASN A 266 -12.00 -18.11 0.87
C ASN A 266 -13.42 -18.43 0.37
N GLU A 267 -14.40 -17.53 0.54
CA GLU A 267 -15.72 -17.63 -0.09
C GLU A 267 -15.66 -17.50 -1.61
N LEU A 268 -14.65 -16.79 -2.15
CA LEU A 268 -14.50 -16.63 -3.60
C LEU A 268 -14.09 -17.94 -4.28
N PRO A 269 -14.70 -18.29 -5.42
CA PRO A 269 -14.21 -19.36 -6.28
C PRO A 269 -12.85 -18.97 -6.89
N GLY A 270 -12.12 -19.97 -7.41
CA GLY A 270 -10.75 -19.81 -7.88
C GLY A 270 -10.57 -18.75 -8.98
N ASP A 271 -11.53 -18.68 -9.92
CA ASP A 271 -11.54 -17.70 -11.00
C ASP A 271 -11.62 -16.26 -10.45
N LEU A 272 -12.52 -15.99 -9.49
CA LEU A 272 -12.64 -14.67 -8.90
C LEU A 272 -11.44 -14.29 -8.04
N LYS A 273 -10.84 -15.23 -7.31
CA LYS A 273 -9.58 -14.98 -6.58
C LYS A 273 -8.49 -14.52 -7.52
N GLU A 274 -8.33 -15.19 -8.65
CA GLU A 274 -7.30 -14.83 -9.62
C GLU A 274 -7.62 -13.49 -10.31
N ILE A 275 -8.86 -13.23 -10.70
CA ILE A 275 -9.26 -11.94 -11.27
C ILE A 275 -8.99 -10.79 -10.28
N VAL A 276 -9.36 -10.92 -9.01
CA VAL A 276 -9.12 -9.89 -7.99
C VAL A 276 -7.62 -9.67 -7.80
N ARG A 277 -6.82 -10.74 -7.74
CA ARG A 277 -5.36 -10.66 -7.59
C ARG A 277 -4.70 -9.96 -8.77
N LEU A 278 -5.05 -10.33 -10.00
CA LEU A 278 -4.53 -9.71 -11.21
C LEU A 278 -5.00 -8.25 -11.35
N THR A 279 -6.26 -7.97 -11.02
CA THR A 279 -6.79 -6.60 -11.01
C THR A 279 -6.03 -5.71 -10.04
N PHE A 280 -5.72 -6.20 -8.83
CA PHE A 280 -4.90 -5.46 -7.88
C PHE A 280 -3.48 -5.22 -8.41
N HIS A 281 -2.86 -6.22 -9.05
CA HIS A 281 -1.54 -6.09 -9.67
C HIS A 281 -1.52 -5.01 -10.76
N ASP A 282 -2.51 -5.02 -11.66
CA ASP A 282 -2.62 -4.03 -12.73
C ASP A 282 -2.89 -2.63 -12.16
N TRP A 283 -3.79 -2.54 -11.18
CA TRP A 283 -4.09 -1.28 -10.51
C TRP A 283 -2.88 -0.71 -9.77
N ARG A 284 -2.12 -1.50 -9.03
CA ARG A 284 -0.92 -0.98 -8.33
C ARG A 284 0.16 -0.49 -9.31
N SER A 285 0.28 -1.13 -10.47
CA SER A 285 1.16 -0.70 -11.55
C SER A 285 0.70 0.63 -12.16
N TRP A 286 -0.60 0.78 -12.41
CA TRP A 286 -1.21 2.04 -12.83
C TRP A 286 -1.03 3.13 -11.77
N ASN A 287 -1.23 2.81 -10.48
CA ASN A 287 -1.00 3.71 -9.36
C ASN A 287 0.44 4.24 -9.35
N ALA A 288 1.43 3.34 -9.41
CA ALA A 288 2.84 3.71 -9.34
C ALA A 288 3.31 4.55 -10.55
N ARG A 289 2.84 4.22 -11.75
CA ARG A 289 3.34 4.82 -13.01
C ARG A 289 2.55 6.01 -13.50
N TYR A 290 1.29 6.10 -13.16
CA TYR A 290 0.40 7.14 -13.67
C TYR A 290 -0.21 8.03 -12.58
N TYR A 291 -0.85 7.42 -11.56
CA TYR A 291 -1.60 8.17 -10.57
C TYR A 291 -0.66 8.95 -9.63
N ASN A 292 0.27 8.27 -8.99
CA ASN A 292 1.19 8.91 -8.06
C ASN A 292 2.02 10.03 -8.71
N PRO A 293 2.69 9.85 -9.86
CA PRO A 293 3.44 10.94 -10.49
C PRO A 293 2.59 12.17 -10.78
N ARG A 294 1.30 12.00 -10.98
CA ARG A 294 0.40 13.10 -11.35
C ARG A 294 -0.22 13.83 -10.16
N TYR A 295 -0.43 13.13 -9.06
CA TYR A 295 -1.23 13.65 -7.94
C TYR A 295 -0.50 13.64 -6.59
N ASN A 296 0.56 12.86 -6.44
CA ASN A 296 1.26 12.68 -5.18
C ASN A 296 2.76 12.94 -5.25
N TYR A 297 3.30 13.34 -6.41
CA TYR A 297 4.70 13.74 -6.51
C TYR A 297 4.82 15.25 -6.31
N VAL A 298 5.42 15.63 -5.18
CA VAL A 298 5.88 16.97 -4.92
C VAL A 298 7.40 16.88 -4.77
N THR A 299 8.11 17.31 -5.78
CA THR A 299 9.57 17.24 -5.80
C THR A 299 10.21 18.32 -4.92
N VAL A 300 11.50 18.22 -4.66
CA VAL A 300 12.28 19.29 -4.01
C VAL A 300 12.18 20.59 -4.82
N GLU A 301 12.18 20.51 -6.14
CA GLU A 301 12.02 21.68 -7.03
C GLU A 301 10.65 22.35 -6.87
N ASP A 302 9.58 21.57 -6.69
CA ASP A 302 8.25 22.12 -6.47
C ASP A 302 8.17 22.81 -5.11
N VAL A 303 8.76 22.21 -4.07
CA VAL A 303 8.87 22.84 -2.74
C VAL A 303 9.65 24.17 -2.81
N GLN A 304 10.71 24.22 -3.62
CA GLN A 304 11.47 25.46 -3.85
C GLN A 304 10.64 26.53 -4.60
N LYS A 305 9.80 26.12 -5.58
CA LYS A 305 8.85 27.03 -6.25
C LYS A 305 7.80 27.60 -5.30
N MET A 306 7.47 26.89 -4.21
CA MET A 306 6.62 27.40 -3.13
C MET A 306 7.32 28.41 -2.21
N GLY A 307 8.60 28.68 -2.43
CA GLY A 307 9.40 29.67 -1.67
C GLY A 307 10.24 29.06 -0.56
N ILE A 308 10.26 27.73 -0.38
CA ILE A 308 11.08 27.07 0.63
C ILE A 308 12.55 27.06 0.18
N LYS A 309 13.43 27.53 1.06
CA LYS A 309 14.88 27.53 0.84
C LYS A 309 15.49 26.22 1.33
N MET A 310 16.04 25.45 0.40
CA MET A 310 16.65 24.15 0.72
C MET A 310 18.13 24.33 1.08
N THR A 311 18.55 23.69 2.17
CA THR A 311 19.94 23.62 2.64
C THR A 311 20.45 22.20 2.49
N GLN A 312 21.56 22.02 1.78
CA GLN A 312 22.29 20.76 1.75
C GLN A 312 23.11 20.64 3.05
N LEU A 313 22.82 19.60 3.84
CA LEU A 313 23.63 19.32 5.02
C LEU A 313 25.05 18.87 4.63
N PRO A 314 26.07 19.17 5.47
CA PRO A 314 27.43 18.66 5.29
C PRO A 314 27.45 17.12 5.21
N ASP A 315 28.38 16.56 4.45
CA ASP A 315 28.53 15.09 4.30
C ASP A 315 28.77 14.39 5.65
N SER A 316 29.48 15.05 6.59
CA SER A 316 29.67 14.52 7.94
C SER A 316 28.35 14.31 8.67
N ASP A 317 27.43 15.28 8.56
CA ASP A 317 26.12 15.26 9.20
C ASP A 317 25.22 14.19 8.55
N VAL A 318 25.29 14.09 7.21
CA VAL A 318 24.56 13.04 6.47
C VAL A 318 25.04 11.63 6.91
N LYS A 319 26.35 11.44 7.11
CA LYS A 319 26.89 10.18 7.64
C LYS A 319 26.40 9.88 9.06
N GLU A 320 26.31 10.89 9.92
CA GLU A 320 25.78 10.73 11.28
C GLU A 320 24.30 10.34 11.24
N ILE A 321 23.49 10.98 10.40
CA ILE A 321 22.06 10.63 10.21
C ILE A 321 21.92 9.20 9.69
N LYS A 322 22.71 8.80 8.69
CA LYS A 322 22.69 7.41 8.17
C LYS A 322 23.05 6.40 9.24
N LYS A 323 24.08 6.68 10.05
CA LYS A 323 24.42 5.82 11.17
C LYS A 323 23.25 5.64 12.14
N ALA A 324 22.61 6.74 12.55
CA ALA A 324 21.42 6.70 13.39
C ALA A 324 20.27 5.91 12.76
N ALA A 325 20.08 6.03 11.45
CA ALA A 325 19.10 5.27 10.71
C ALA A 325 19.38 3.76 10.74
N TYR A 326 20.62 3.33 10.50
CA TYR A 326 21.00 1.91 10.52
C TYR A 326 20.90 1.30 11.93
N GLU A 327 21.15 2.07 12.99
CA GLU A 327 20.89 1.63 14.36
C GLU A 327 19.38 1.36 14.56
N ILE A 328 18.49 2.16 13.97
CA ILE A 328 17.05 1.90 14.00
C ILE A 328 16.70 0.61 13.24
N TRP A 329 17.37 0.33 12.10
CA TRP A 329 17.19 -0.93 11.37
C TRP A 329 17.58 -2.13 12.24
N ASP A 330 18.69 -2.05 12.97
CA ASP A 330 19.13 -3.11 13.89
C ASP A 330 18.12 -3.31 15.03
N GLU A 331 17.58 -2.23 15.58
CA GLU A 331 16.53 -2.31 16.59
C GLU A 331 15.24 -2.96 16.06
N VAL A 332 14.89 -2.70 14.79
CA VAL A 332 13.74 -3.36 14.14
C VAL A 332 14.04 -4.84 13.90
N ALA A 333 15.23 -5.17 13.38
CA ALA A 333 15.66 -6.56 13.14
C ALA A 333 15.65 -7.39 14.42
N ALA A 334 16.02 -6.80 15.55
CA ALA A 334 16.08 -7.48 16.84
C ALA A 334 14.71 -7.86 17.44
N LYS A 335 13.61 -7.35 16.89
CA LYS A 335 12.26 -7.59 17.45
C LYS A 335 11.76 -9.00 17.23
N ASN A 336 11.96 -9.58 16.06
CA ASN A 336 11.61 -10.96 15.74
C ASN A 336 12.27 -11.43 14.43
N GLU A 337 12.12 -12.73 14.12
CA GLU A 337 12.68 -13.35 12.91
C GLU A 337 12.16 -12.72 11.61
N GLY A 338 10.86 -12.38 11.53
CA GLY A 338 10.26 -11.75 10.36
C GLY A 338 10.87 -10.38 10.08
N ALA A 339 11.05 -9.56 11.13
CA ALA A 339 11.70 -8.26 11.01
C ALA A 339 13.19 -8.39 10.63
N ALA A 340 13.91 -9.36 11.19
CA ALA A 340 15.29 -9.64 10.83
C ALA A 340 15.42 -9.99 9.35
N LYS A 341 14.58 -10.89 8.84
CA LYS A 341 14.55 -11.26 7.42
C LYS A 341 14.19 -10.09 6.51
N ALA A 342 13.25 -9.24 6.93
CA ALA A 342 12.88 -8.05 6.17
C ALA A 342 14.06 -7.08 6.01
N ILE A 343 14.82 -6.84 7.08
CA ILE A 343 16.04 -6.02 7.05
C ILE A 343 17.12 -6.68 6.20
N GLU A 344 17.30 -7.99 6.29
CA GLU A 344 18.27 -8.73 5.48
C GLU A 344 17.99 -8.58 3.97
N ILE A 345 16.73 -8.64 3.55
CA ILE A 345 16.32 -8.40 2.16
C ILE A 345 16.75 -7.00 1.70
N VAL A 346 16.51 -5.98 2.50
CA VAL A 346 16.86 -4.59 2.15
C VAL A 346 18.39 -4.42 2.07
N ARG A 347 19.14 -4.91 3.06
CA ARG A 347 20.62 -4.85 3.06
C ARG A 347 21.25 -5.60 1.91
N LYS A 348 20.72 -6.78 1.58
CA LYS A 348 21.16 -7.54 0.42
C LYS A 348 21.04 -6.70 -0.86
N TYR A 349 19.89 -6.07 -1.05
CA TYR A 349 19.67 -5.18 -2.19
C TYR A 349 20.66 -4.01 -2.21
N GLN A 350 20.80 -3.27 -1.10
CA GLN A 350 21.69 -2.11 -1.03
C GLN A 350 23.16 -2.49 -1.30
N LYS A 351 23.61 -3.61 -0.75
CA LYS A 351 24.96 -4.13 -1.00
C LYS A 351 25.20 -4.48 -2.48
N GLU A 352 24.22 -5.14 -3.13
CA GLU A 352 24.32 -5.48 -4.55
C GLU A 352 24.30 -4.23 -5.45
N MET A 353 23.66 -3.15 -5.01
CA MET A 353 23.63 -1.87 -5.72
C MET A 353 24.80 -0.92 -5.37
N GLY A 354 25.67 -1.31 -4.44
CA GLY A 354 26.82 -0.50 -4.02
C GLY A 354 26.45 0.72 -3.18
N GLU A 355 25.36 0.64 -2.42
CA GLU A 355 24.83 1.74 -1.59
C GLU A 355 25.18 1.61 -0.09
N GLU A 356 25.71 0.45 0.34
CA GLU A 356 26.30 0.18 1.66
C GLU A 356 27.83 0.22 1.61
#